data_9136c729fcb5046795c74e432f33f6ae
#
_entry.id   9136c729fcb5046795c74e432f33f6ae
#
_cell.length_a   1.000
_cell.length_b   1.000
_cell.length_c   1.000
_cell.angle_alpha   90.00
_cell.angle_beta   90.00
_cell.angle_gamma   90.00
#
_symmetry.space_group_name_H-M   'P 1'
#
loop_
_entity.id
_entity.type
_entity.pdbx_description
1 polymer ?
#
loop_
_entity_poly.entity_id
_entity_poly.type
_entity_poly.pdbx_seq_one_letter_code
_entity_poly.pdbx_strand_id
1 'polypeptide(L)'
;GTDLNDPSKVIAEPSGVFLVPLGKERVGDVSNVVFTNGAIAKDNGDVYIYYASCDTRMHVATTTIDKLEDYLFNTPRDPHRSPDCVKQRCELIMNNTYQRWCEDEYFDADTRAELKAIADDPQEIKERFYKDLEFGTGGLRGILGAGTNRMNIYTVRKATQGLANFIIKENAQAKGVAIAFDSRHMSPEFAKETALCMAANGIKAYIFPSLRPTPMLSFALRELGCTAGVVVTAS
;
A
#
# COMPACT_ATOMS: atom_id res chain seq x y z
N GLY A 1 -22.76 9.32 20.85
CA GLY A 1 -23.35 10.04 21.99
C GLY A 1 -22.49 9.93 23.22
N THR A 2 -22.42 11.01 23.97
CA THR A 2 -21.68 11.06 25.23
C THR A 2 -22.65 11.34 26.39
N ASP A 3 -22.29 10.95 27.63
CA ASP A 3 -23.03 11.25 28.83
C ASP A 3 -23.06 12.77 29.06
N LEU A 4 -24.22 13.31 29.44
CA LEU A 4 -24.39 14.76 29.67
C LEU A 4 -23.62 15.27 30.88
N ASN A 5 -23.42 14.41 31.89
CA ASN A 5 -22.71 14.79 33.12
C ASN A 5 -21.19 14.47 33.04
N ASP A 6 -20.80 13.56 32.15
CA ASP A 6 -19.42 13.21 31.88
C ASP A 6 -19.20 13.04 30.37
N PRO A 7 -18.88 14.13 29.67
CA PRO A 7 -18.67 14.09 28.21
C PRO A 7 -17.51 13.18 27.75
N SER A 8 -16.63 12.75 28.65
CA SER A 8 -15.57 11.79 28.34
C SER A 8 -16.09 10.36 28.19
N LYS A 9 -17.29 10.09 28.68
CA LYS A 9 -17.93 8.78 28.64
C LYS A 9 -18.79 8.64 27.38
N VAL A 10 -18.39 7.79 26.47
CA VAL A 10 -19.18 7.41 25.29
C VAL A 10 -20.27 6.42 25.72
N ILE A 11 -21.54 6.76 25.47
CA ILE A 11 -22.71 5.93 25.82
C ILE A 11 -23.38 5.32 24.60
N ALA A 12 -23.16 5.87 23.40
CA ALA A 12 -23.65 5.31 22.15
C ALA A 12 -22.72 5.68 21.00
N GLU A 13 -22.50 4.74 20.11
CA GLU A 13 -21.71 4.89 18.89
C GLU A 13 -22.55 4.51 17.66
N PRO A 14 -22.43 5.23 16.53
CA PRO A 14 -23.13 4.83 15.32
C PRO A 14 -22.64 3.47 14.84
N SER A 15 -23.54 2.62 14.47
CA SER A 15 -23.26 1.25 14.02
C SER A 15 -22.77 1.16 12.57
N GLY A 16 -22.70 2.29 11.88
CA GLY A 16 -22.26 2.35 10.48
C GLY A 16 -21.85 3.75 10.06
N VAL A 17 -21.79 3.96 8.75
CA VAL A 17 -21.42 5.24 8.17
C VAL A 17 -22.54 6.25 8.37
N PHE A 18 -22.21 7.34 9.03
CA PHE A 18 -23.14 8.42 9.32
C PHE A 18 -23.30 9.39 8.14
N LEU A 19 -22.21 9.75 7.47
CA LEU A 19 -22.17 10.65 6.33
C LEU A 19 -21.15 10.16 5.31
N VAL A 20 -21.55 10.08 4.04
CA VAL A 20 -20.67 9.62 2.94
C VAL A 20 -20.83 10.52 1.73
N PRO A 21 -19.79 10.71 0.92
CA PRO A 21 -19.90 11.41 -0.34
C PRO A 21 -20.73 10.57 -1.33
N LEU A 22 -21.65 11.22 -2.06
CA LEU A 22 -22.53 10.59 -3.03
C LEU A 22 -22.31 11.17 -4.45
N GLY A 23 -22.36 10.32 -5.46
CA GLY A 23 -22.29 10.74 -6.86
C GLY A 23 -21.05 11.60 -7.17
N LYS A 24 -21.26 12.84 -7.59
CA LYS A 24 -20.19 13.80 -7.92
C LYS A 24 -19.37 14.25 -6.72
N GLU A 25 -19.86 14.07 -5.51
CA GLU A 25 -19.15 14.37 -4.27
C GLU A 25 -17.98 13.39 -4.01
N ARG A 26 -17.89 12.30 -4.76
CA ARG A 26 -16.83 11.29 -4.64
C ARG A 26 -15.53 11.66 -5.33
N VAL A 27 -15.53 12.75 -6.09
CA VAL A 27 -14.39 13.17 -6.94
C VAL A 27 -13.96 14.58 -6.55
N GLY A 28 -12.69 14.75 -6.26
CA GLY A 28 -12.04 15.99 -5.89
C GLY A 28 -10.55 15.75 -5.62
N ASP A 29 -9.90 16.67 -4.92
CA ASP A 29 -8.48 16.62 -4.59
C ASP A 29 -8.15 15.36 -3.75
N VAL A 30 -9.07 14.99 -2.86
CA VAL A 30 -9.01 13.71 -2.12
C VAL A 30 -10.30 12.93 -2.36
N SER A 31 -10.23 11.82 -3.08
CA SER A 31 -11.41 11.03 -3.47
C SER A 31 -12.06 10.30 -2.29
N ASN A 32 -13.41 10.22 -2.29
CA ASN A 32 -14.22 9.49 -1.30
C ASN A 32 -14.06 9.94 0.15
N VAL A 33 -13.75 11.20 0.41
CA VAL A 33 -13.56 11.75 1.77
C VAL A 33 -14.64 12.76 2.08
N VAL A 34 -15.11 12.76 3.32
CA VAL A 34 -16.01 13.76 3.90
C VAL A 34 -15.41 14.27 5.20
N PHE A 35 -15.31 15.60 5.33
CA PHE A 35 -14.93 16.27 6.58
C PHE A 35 -16.10 17.09 7.10
N THR A 36 -16.58 16.77 8.29
CA THR A 36 -17.59 17.58 8.98
C THR A 36 -16.92 18.83 9.58
N ASN A 37 -17.45 20.01 9.24
CA ASN A 37 -16.90 21.29 9.69
C ASN A 37 -17.67 21.87 10.87
N GLY A 38 -18.91 21.44 11.07
CA GLY A 38 -19.75 21.87 12.17
C GLY A 38 -21.19 21.44 12.01
N ALA A 39 -21.96 21.56 13.08
CA ALA A 39 -23.38 21.30 13.08
C ALA A 39 -24.13 22.37 13.86
N ILE A 40 -25.33 22.69 13.44
CA ILE A 40 -26.25 23.63 14.10
C ILE A 40 -27.56 22.89 14.36
N ALA A 41 -27.96 22.80 15.61
CA ALA A 41 -29.28 22.35 16.00
C ALA A 41 -30.17 23.55 16.27
N LYS A 42 -31.43 23.52 15.78
CA LYS A 42 -32.46 24.53 16.06
C LYS A 42 -33.34 24.05 17.21
N ASP A 43 -34.04 24.99 17.82
CA ASP A 43 -34.98 24.72 18.92
C ASP A 43 -36.14 23.79 18.52
N ASN A 44 -36.48 23.72 17.22
CA ASN A 44 -37.48 22.79 16.70
C ASN A 44 -36.97 21.37 16.45
N GLY A 45 -35.69 21.05 16.81
CA GLY A 45 -35.07 19.75 16.63
C GLY A 45 -34.42 19.53 15.28
N ASP A 46 -34.50 20.47 14.31
CA ASP A 46 -33.77 20.33 13.06
C ASP A 46 -32.27 20.49 13.25
N VAL A 47 -31.47 19.64 12.57
CA VAL A 47 -30.02 19.67 12.61
C VAL A 47 -29.45 19.85 11.20
N TYR A 48 -28.55 20.81 11.06
CA TYR A 48 -27.80 21.11 9.84
C TYR A 48 -26.35 20.75 10.04
N ILE A 49 -25.81 19.82 9.25
CA ILE A 49 -24.43 19.36 9.32
C ILE A 49 -23.69 19.88 8.10
N TYR A 50 -22.74 20.77 8.33
CA TYR A 50 -21.89 21.32 7.28
C TYR A 50 -20.67 20.42 7.09
N TYR A 51 -20.41 20.02 5.85
CA TYR A 51 -19.29 19.16 5.51
C TYR A 51 -18.64 19.54 4.18
N ALA A 52 -17.32 19.28 4.11
CA ALA A 52 -16.59 19.33 2.86
C ALA A 52 -16.54 17.93 2.24
N SER A 53 -16.75 17.83 0.92
CA SER A 53 -16.56 16.62 0.17
C SER A 53 -15.33 16.73 -0.72
N CYS A 54 -14.44 15.75 -0.60
CA CYS A 54 -13.24 15.59 -1.41
C CYS A 54 -12.37 16.85 -1.53
N ASP A 55 -12.35 17.68 -0.48
CA ASP A 55 -11.63 18.96 -0.34
C ASP A 55 -11.96 20.03 -1.41
N THR A 56 -13.03 19.83 -2.19
CA THR A 56 -13.37 20.73 -3.30
C THR A 56 -14.73 21.41 -3.15
N ARG A 57 -15.62 20.88 -2.31
CA ARG A 57 -17.00 21.38 -2.22
C ARG A 57 -17.51 21.39 -0.79
N MET A 58 -18.28 22.43 -0.47
CA MET A 58 -19.03 22.54 0.78
C MET A 58 -20.49 22.14 0.56
N HIS A 59 -21.00 21.33 1.47
CA HIS A 59 -22.38 20.86 1.46
C HIS A 59 -23.02 20.99 2.84
N VAL A 60 -24.32 20.85 2.86
CA VAL A 60 -25.12 20.78 4.10
C VAL A 60 -26.01 19.54 4.03
N ALA A 61 -25.91 18.69 5.03
CA ALA A 61 -26.88 17.62 5.27
C ALA A 61 -27.88 18.08 6.32
N THR A 62 -29.12 17.70 6.17
CA THR A 62 -30.19 18.01 7.13
C THR A 62 -30.75 16.74 7.74
N THR A 63 -30.99 16.77 9.05
CA THR A 63 -31.61 15.69 9.81
C THR A 63 -32.36 16.27 11.01
N THR A 64 -32.82 15.44 11.93
CA THR A 64 -33.41 15.87 13.20
C THR A 64 -32.71 15.19 14.37
N ILE A 65 -32.83 15.78 15.56
CA ILE A 65 -32.28 15.17 16.80
C ILE A 65 -32.85 13.77 16.99
N ASP A 66 -34.16 13.58 16.85
CA ASP A 66 -34.81 12.28 17.01
C ASP A 66 -34.23 11.21 16.09
N LYS A 67 -33.95 11.54 14.81
CA LYS A 67 -33.34 10.62 13.87
C LYS A 67 -31.89 10.28 14.22
N LEU A 68 -31.15 11.24 14.77
CA LEU A 68 -29.78 10.99 15.22
C LEU A 68 -29.77 10.09 16.46
N GLU A 69 -30.68 10.33 17.39
CA GLU A 69 -30.84 9.48 18.58
C GLU A 69 -31.27 8.07 18.21
N ASP A 70 -32.28 7.93 17.35
CA ASP A 70 -32.71 6.62 16.86
C ASP A 70 -31.57 5.86 16.17
N TYR A 71 -30.81 6.54 15.32
CA TYR A 71 -29.65 5.94 14.66
C TYR A 71 -28.55 5.50 15.64
N LEU A 72 -28.27 6.32 16.65
CA LEU A 72 -27.23 6.04 17.63
C LEU A 72 -27.58 4.88 18.59
N PHE A 73 -28.84 4.80 19.03
CA PHE A 73 -29.25 3.88 20.08
C PHE A 73 -29.94 2.62 19.56
N ASN A 74 -30.65 2.70 18.44
CA ASN A 74 -31.54 1.63 17.97
C ASN A 74 -31.05 0.93 16.70
N THR A 75 -30.07 1.48 15.99
CA THR A 75 -29.53 0.79 14.80
C THR A 75 -28.60 -0.34 15.21
N PRO A 76 -28.82 -1.57 14.74
CA PRO A 76 -27.95 -2.71 15.05
C PRO A 76 -26.51 -2.45 14.59
N ARG A 77 -25.55 -2.88 15.38
CA ARG A 77 -24.13 -2.78 15.01
C ARG A 77 -23.88 -3.48 13.67
N ASP A 78 -23.34 -2.76 12.70
CA ASP A 78 -22.94 -3.35 11.43
C ASP A 78 -21.61 -4.12 11.64
N PRO A 79 -21.64 -5.47 11.62
CA PRO A 79 -20.44 -6.26 11.85
C PRO A 79 -19.36 -6.04 10.76
N HIS A 80 -19.74 -5.47 9.62
CA HIS A 80 -18.82 -5.18 8.52
C HIS A 80 -18.18 -3.80 8.56
N ARG A 81 -18.48 -2.97 9.56
CA ARG A 81 -18.00 -1.58 9.69
C ARG A 81 -17.43 -1.22 11.07
N SER A 82 -17.24 -2.20 11.93
CA SER A 82 -16.54 -2.00 13.20
C SER A 82 -15.03 -1.93 13.00
N PRO A 83 -14.26 -1.29 13.92
CA PRO A 83 -12.80 -1.37 13.94
C PRO A 83 -12.29 -2.82 13.92
N ASP A 84 -13.02 -3.74 14.58
CA ASP A 84 -12.70 -5.16 14.58
C ASP A 84 -12.85 -5.80 13.19
N CYS A 85 -13.82 -5.35 12.40
CA CYS A 85 -13.99 -5.81 11.03
C CYS A 85 -12.82 -5.40 10.13
N VAL A 86 -12.33 -4.17 10.26
CA VAL A 86 -11.14 -3.72 9.52
C VAL A 86 -9.94 -4.58 9.89
N LYS A 87 -9.74 -4.82 11.18
CA LYS A 87 -8.67 -5.70 11.67
C LYS A 87 -8.79 -7.11 11.12
N GLN A 88 -9.96 -7.74 11.26
CA GLN A 88 -10.24 -9.09 10.75
C GLN A 88 -10.03 -9.18 9.22
N ARG A 89 -10.44 -8.14 8.48
CA ARG A 89 -10.24 -8.11 7.02
C ARG A 89 -8.78 -7.97 6.64
N CYS A 90 -8.01 -7.16 7.37
CA CYS A 90 -6.56 -7.06 7.18
C CYS A 90 -5.86 -8.39 7.47
N GLU A 91 -6.25 -9.07 8.57
CA GLU A 91 -5.74 -10.39 8.92
C GLU A 91 -6.11 -11.44 7.86
N LEU A 92 -7.34 -11.42 7.35
CA LEU A 92 -7.78 -12.32 6.28
C LEU A 92 -6.97 -12.11 4.99
N ILE A 93 -6.77 -10.86 4.57
CA ILE A 93 -5.97 -10.54 3.37
C ILE A 93 -4.53 -10.99 3.55
N MET A 94 -3.95 -10.72 4.71
CA MET A 94 -2.59 -11.14 5.06
C MET A 94 -2.46 -12.67 5.03
N ASN A 95 -3.38 -13.39 5.67
CA ASN A 95 -3.38 -14.85 5.70
C ASN A 95 -3.57 -15.46 4.30
N ASN A 96 -4.47 -14.92 3.49
CA ASN A 96 -4.65 -15.36 2.10
C ASN A 96 -3.39 -15.13 1.27
N THR A 97 -2.69 -14.01 1.47
CA THR A 97 -1.43 -13.73 0.79
C THR A 97 -0.34 -14.71 1.21
N TYR A 98 -0.21 -14.97 2.51
CA TYR A 98 0.72 -15.96 3.05
C TYR A 98 0.45 -17.37 2.47
N GLN A 99 -0.82 -17.83 2.50
CA GLN A 99 -1.21 -19.13 1.93
C GLN A 99 -0.86 -19.23 0.45
N ARG A 100 -1.19 -18.18 -0.32
CA ARG A 100 -0.81 -18.13 -1.74
C ARG A 100 0.69 -18.30 -1.94
N TRP A 101 1.52 -17.62 -1.15
CA TRP A 101 2.97 -17.75 -1.25
C TRP A 101 3.49 -19.15 -0.86
N CYS A 102 2.76 -19.85 0.00
CA CYS A 102 3.10 -21.24 0.38
C CYS A 102 2.71 -22.29 -0.67
N GLU A 103 1.71 -22.00 -1.51
CA GLU A 103 1.06 -23.01 -2.37
C GLU A 103 1.31 -22.77 -3.86
N ASP A 104 1.32 -21.52 -4.31
CA ASP A 104 1.43 -21.15 -5.71
C ASP A 104 2.81 -21.54 -6.27
N GLU A 105 2.81 -22.29 -7.39
CA GLU A 105 4.02 -22.74 -8.09
C GLU A 105 4.86 -21.60 -8.68
N TYR A 106 4.31 -20.39 -8.76
CA TYR A 106 5.06 -19.20 -9.12
C TYR A 106 6.23 -18.92 -8.16
N PHE A 107 6.08 -19.31 -6.90
CA PHE A 107 7.13 -19.20 -5.89
C PHE A 107 7.99 -20.46 -5.89
N ASP A 108 9.31 -20.29 -5.84
CA ASP A 108 10.24 -21.41 -5.83
C ASP A 108 10.08 -22.31 -4.58
N ALA A 109 10.65 -23.52 -4.66
CA ALA A 109 10.50 -24.51 -3.61
C ALA A 109 11.11 -24.07 -2.27
N ASP A 110 12.23 -23.35 -2.31
CA ASP A 110 12.92 -22.87 -1.11
C ASP A 110 12.12 -21.78 -0.42
N THR A 111 11.58 -20.82 -1.17
CA THR A 111 10.64 -19.78 -0.67
C THR A 111 9.43 -20.42 -0.01
N ARG A 112 8.80 -21.41 -0.65
CA ARG A 112 7.64 -22.11 -0.08
C ARG A 112 8.01 -22.92 1.17
N ALA A 113 9.17 -23.55 1.19
CA ALA A 113 9.64 -24.30 2.36
C ALA A 113 9.94 -23.37 3.54
N GLU A 114 10.60 -22.22 3.29
CA GLU A 114 10.86 -21.20 4.31
C GLU A 114 9.56 -20.72 4.96
N LEU A 115 8.53 -20.44 4.16
CA LEU A 115 7.23 -19.98 4.67
C LEU A 115 6.46 -21.08 5.42
N LYS A 116 6.52 -22.32 4.96
CA LYS A 116 5.89 -23.44 5.67
C LYS A 116 6.55 -23.70 7.03
N ALA A 117 7.84 -23.42 7.17
CA ALA A 117 8.55 -23.57 8.44
C ALA A 117 8.09 -22.61 9.54
N ILE A 118 7.44 -21.51 9.18
CA ILE A 118 6.89 -20.51 10.12
C ILE A 118 5.38 -20.62 10.30
N ALA A 119 4.75 -21.70 9.84
CA ALA A 119 3.28 -21.87 9.87
C ALA A 119 2.68 -21.72 11.27
N ASP A 120 3.40 -22.11 12.29
CA ASP A 120 3.01 -22.06 13.69
C ASP A 120 3.41 -20.75 14.41
N ASP A 121 3.98 -19.78 13.67
CA ASP A 121 4.42 -18.49 14.20
C ASP A 121 3.60 -17.32 13.57
N PRO A 122 2.43 -16.97 14.16
CA PRO A 122 1.59 -15.88 13.65
C PRO A 122 2.28 -14.52 13.67
N GLN A 123 3.24 -14.31 14.58
CA GLN A 123 3.98 -13.04 14.67
C GLN A 123 4.93 -12.88 13.49
N GLU A 124 5.68 -13.93 13.16
CA GLU A 124 6.59 -13.93 12.01
C GLU A 124 5.80 -13.82 10.68
N ILE A 125 4.66 -14.52 10.56
CA ILE A 125 3.76 -14.39 9.39
C ILE A 125 3.31 -12.93 9.26
N LYS A 126 2.87 -12.30 10.36
CA LYS A 126 2.45 -10.91 10.35
C LYS A 126 3.59 -9.98 9.92
N GLU A 127 4.78 -10.11 10.48
CA GLU A 127 5.96 -9.30 10.12
C GLU A 127 6.31 -9.38 8.64
N ARG A 128 6.10 -10.52 8.01
CA ARG A 128 6.41 -10.75 6.60
C ARG A 128 5.33 -10.30 5.62
N PHE A 129 4.06 -10.21 6.07
CA PHE A 129 2.91 -10.02 5.17
C PHE A 129 1.98 -8.87 5.52
N TYR A 130 2.22 -8.10 6.62
CA TYR A 130 1.31 -7.02 7.02
C TYR A 130 1.28 -5.85 6.04
N LYS A 131 2.31 -5.72 5.21
CA LYS A 131 2.41 -4.72 4.15
C LYS A 131 3.33 -5.19 3.02
N ASP A 132 3.32 -4.46 1.92
CA ASP A 132 4.36 -4.56 0.89
C ASP A 132 5.62 -3.79 1.33
N LEU A 133 6.77 -4.23 0.84
CA LEU A 133 8.02 -3.50 1.01
C LEU A 133 7.94 -2.17 0.24
N GLU A 134 8.26 -1.08 0.92
CA GLU A 134 8.11 0.29 0.40
C GLU A 134 9.46 0.94 0.10
N PHE A 135 9.46 1.85 -0.88
CA PHE A 135 10.63 2.68 -1.15
C PHE A 135 10.80 3.74 -0.06
N GLY A 136 11.97 3.75 0.58
CA GLY A 136 12.42 4.86 1.41
C GLY A 136 13.20 5.91 0.62
N THR A 137 13.70 6.94 1.29
CA THR A 137 14.51 8.01 0.69
C THR A 137 15.75 7.49 -0.05
N GLY A 138 16.34 6.41 0.42
CA GLY A 138 17.55 5.80 -0.14
C GLY A 138 17.32 4.54 -0.98
N GLY A 139 16.10 4.31 -1.47
CA GLY A 139 15.74 3.14 -2.26
C GLY A 139 14.92 2.11 -1.50
N LEU A 140 14.73 0.94 -2.09
CA LEU A 140 14.03 -0.19 -1.49
C LEU A 140 14.98 -0.92 -0.53
N ARG A 141 14.59 -1.08 0.74
CA ARG A 141 15.39 -1.74 1.77
C ARG A 141 14.53 -2.64 2.63
N GLY A 142 15.07 -3.78 3.05
CA GLY A 142 14.37 -4.71 3.91
C GLY A 142 15.23 -5.91 4.30
N ILE A 143 14.75 -6.69 5.24
CA ILE A 143 15.37 -7.96 5.66
C ILE A 143 15.23 -8.96 4.50
N LEU A 144 16.26 -9.74 4.21
CA LEU A 144 16.21 -10.82 3.23
C LEU A 144 15.29 -11.95 3.71
N GLY A 145 14.50 -12.52 2.81
CA GLY A 145 13.63 -13.66 3.10
C GLY A 145 12.34 -13.66 2.32
N ALA A 146 11.55 -14.69 2.49
CA ALA A 146 10.23 -14.84 1.86
C ALA A 146 9.20 -13.92 2.51
N GLY A 147 8.33 -13.31 1.70
CA GLY A 147 7.24 -12.42 2.14
C GLY A 147 7.19 -11.10 1.40
N THR A 148 6.04 -10.41 1.47
CA THR A 148 5.82 -9.14 0.78
C THR A 148 6.58 -7.98 1.42
N ASN A 149 6.86 -8.05 2.73
CA ASN A 149 7.65 -7.08 3.49
C ASN A 149 9.11 -7.53 3.67
N ARG A 150 9.64 -8.27 2.74
CA ARG A 150 11.01 -8.77 2.73
C ARG A 150 11.68 -8.51 1.39
N MET A 151 13.02 -8.40 1.39
CA MET A 151 13.82 -8.36 0.15
C MET A 151 13.98 -9.79 -0.38
N ASN A 152 13.48 -10.03 -1.56
CA ASN A 152 13.57 -11.27 -2.32
C ASN A 152 13.41 -11.01 -3.82
N ILE A 153 13.58 -12.04 -4.64
CA ILE A 153 13.46 -11.90 -6.10
C ILE A 153 12.07 -11.40 -6.54
N TYR A 154 11.01 -11.74 -5.82
CA TYR A 154 9.63 -11.35 -6.16
C TYR A 154 9.36 -9.88 -5.87
N THR A 155 9.84 -9.36 -4.73
CA THR A 155 9.73 -7.94 -4.39
C THR A 155 10.61 -7.08 -5.30
N VAL A 156 11.80 -7.58 -5.68
CA VAL A 156 12.66 -6.93 -6.69
C VAL A 156 11.98 -6.91 -8.06
N ARG A 157 11.40 -8.02 -8.51
CA ARG A 157 10.63 -8.07 -9.77
C ARG A 157 9.46 -7.08 -9.76
N LYS A 158 8.70 -7.02 -8.65
CA LYS A 158 7.57 -6.10 -8.49
C LYS A 158 8.03 -4.63 -8.60
N ALA A 159 9.10 -4.26 -7.91
CA ALA A 159 9.68 -2.93 -7.97
C ALA A 159 10.21 -2.58 -9.37
N THR A 160 10.91 -3.53 -9.99
CA THR A 160 11.44 -3.40 -11.36
C THR A 160 10.31 -3.26 -12.38
N GLN A 161 9.21 -4.01 -12.23
CA GLN A 161 8.05 -3.86 -13.10
C GLN A 161 7.44 -2.46 -13.00
N GLY A 162 7.39 -1.88 -11.79
CA GLY A 162 6.96 -0.48 -11.62
C GLY A 162 7.83 0.50 -12.41
N LEU A 163 9.16 0.34 -12.36
CA LEU A 163 10.10 1.15 -13.14
C LEU A 163 9.92 0.91 -14.65
N ALA A 164 9.75 -0.34 -15.09
CA ALA A 164 9.51 -0.68 -16.48
C ALA A 164 8.23 -0.02 -17.01
N ASN A 165 7.14 -0.07 -16.24
CA ASN A 165 5.87 0.58 -16.59
C ASN A 165 6.05 2.11 -16.74
N PHE A 166 6.84 2.74 -15.87
CA PHE A 166 7.14 4.16 -15.98
C PHE A 166 7.93 4.48 -17.25
N ILE A 167 8.98 3.71 -17.56
CA ILE A 167 9.80 3.89 -18.78
C ILE A 167 8.93 3.73 -20.04
N ILE A 168 8.01 2.76 -20.05
CA ILE A 168 7.07 2.53 -21.16
C ILE A 168 6.12 3.73 -21.31
N LYS A 169 5.59 4.24 -20.21
CA LYS A 169 4.70 5.41 -20.22
C LYS A 169 5.39 6.65 -20.80
N GLU A 170 6.67 6.81 -20.53
CA GLU A 170 7.50 7.92 -21.06
C GLU A 170 8.03 7.66 -22.50
N ASN A 171 7.66 6.52 -23.13
CA ASN A 171 8.15 6.11 -24.46
C ASN A 171 9.69 6.06 -24.56
N ALA A 172 10.36 5.66 -23.48
CA ALA A 172 11.82 5.73 -23.36
C ALA A 172 12.52 4.35 -23.40
N GLN A 173 11.81 3.29 -23.82
CA GLN A 173 12.30 1.89 -23.83
C GLN A 173 13.56 1.72 -24.66
N ALA A 174 13.65 2.42 -25.80
CA ALA A 174 14.76 2.28 -26.76
C ALA A 174 16.13 2.66 -26.19
N LYS A 175 16.16 3.54 -25.18
CA LYS A 175 17.41 3.98 -24.53
C LYS A 175 17.97 2.94 -23.57
N GLY A 176 17.13 2.07 -23.01
CA GLY A 176 17.55 1.03 -22.10
C GLY A 176 17.84 1.49 -20.67
N VAL A 177 18.22 0.52 -19.83
CA VAL A 177 18.55 0.68 -18.42
C VAL A 177 19.91 0.08 -18.12
N ALA A 178 20.77 0.79 -17.39
CA ALA A 178 22.04 0.25 -16.88
C ALA A 178 21.89 -0.24 -15.45
N ILE A 179 22.49 -1.40 -15.11
CA ILE A 179 22.36 -2.07 -13.83
C ILE A 179 23.74 -2.38 -13.28
N ALA A 180 24.02 -1.86 -12.09
CA ALA A 180 25.22 -2.18 -11.32
C ALA A 180 24.84 -2.87 -10.02
N PHE A 181 25.76 -3.62 -9.45
CA PHE A 181 25.58 -4.31 -8.16
C PHE A 181 26.88 -4.30 -7.35
N ASP A 182 26.75 -4.49 -6.06
CA ASP A 182 27.87 -4.56 -5.12
C ASP A 182 28.18 -6.00 -4.68
N SER A 183 29.06 -6.14 -3.67
CA SER A 183 29.50 -7.45 -3.16
C SER A 183 28.60 -8.07 -2.11
N ARG A 184 27.47 -7.46 -1.79
CA ARG A 184 26.57 -7.95 -0.74
C ARG A 184 25.84 -9.21 -1.20
N HIS A 185 25.39 -9.98 -0.22
CA HIS A 185 24.65 -11.21 -0.46
C HIS A 185 23.40 -10.94 -1.30
N MET A 186 23.12 -11.79 -2.30
CA MET A 186 22.02 -11.68 -3.27
C MET A 186 22.07 -10.48 -4.22
N SER A 187 23.06 -9.57 -4.15
CA SER A 187 23.13 -8.43 -5.07
C SER A 187 23.27 -8.83 -6.54
N PRO A 188 24.10 -9.82 -6.91
CA PRO A 188 24.19 -10.32 -8.29
C PRO A 188 22.88 -10.95 -8.78
N GLU A 189 22.20 -11.74 -7.94
CA GLU A 189 20.94 -12.40 -8.24
C GLU A 189 19.83 -11.37 -8.48
N PHE A 190 19.70 -10.38 -7.60
CA PHE A 190 18.72 -9.31 -7.74
C PHE A 190 19.01 -8.42 -8.97
N ALA A 191 20.28 -8.18 -9.29
CA ALA A 191 20.64 -7.44 -10.51
C ALA A 191 20.25 -8.23 -11.77
N LYS A 192 20.43 -9.57 -11.76
CA LYS A 192 20.00 -10.45 -12.85
C LYS A 192 18.48 -10.44 -12.99
N GLU A 193 17.73 -10.56 -11.89
CA GLU A 193 16.27 -10.48 -11.90
C GLU A 193 15.74 -9.13 -12.42
N THR A 194 16.41 -8.03 -12.02
CA THR A 194 16.13 -6.70 -12.55
C THR A 194 16.33 -6.66 -14.07
N ALA A 195 17.46 -7.19 -14.57
CA ALA A 195 17.74 -7.22 -16.01
C ALA A 195 16.72 -8.07 -16.79
N LEU A 196 16.36 -9.25 -16.26
CA LEU A 196 15.37 -10.14 -16.87
C LEU A 196 13.98 -9.50 -16.93
N CYS A 197 13.56 -8.83 -15.86
CA CYS A 197 12.28 -8.12 -15.82
C CYS A 197 12.24 -6.96 -16.83
N MET A 198 13.31 -6.19 -16.96
CA MET A 198 13.42 -5.15 -18.00
C MET A 198 13.33 -5.74 -19.39
N ALA A 199 14.10 -6.81 -19.67
CA ALA A 199 14.09 -7.49 -20.98
C ALA A 199 12.71 -8.05 -21.33
N ALA A 200 12.00 -8.63 -20.36
CA ALA A 200 10.64 -9.13 -20.56
C ALA A 200 9.63 -8.03 -20.93
N ASN A 201 9.91 -6.79 -20.57
CA ASN A 201 9.13 -5.59 -20.95
C ASN A 201 9.63 -4.91 -22.24
N GLY A 202 10.53 -5.56 -22.99
CA GLY A 202 11.10 -4.98 -24.23
C GLY A 202 12.07 -3.81 -24.00
N ILE A 203 12.57 -3.66 -22.77
CA ILE A 203 13.53 -2.62 -22.41
C ILE A 203 14.93 -3.23 -22.39
N LYS A 204 15.85 -2.63 -23.15
CA LYS A 204 17.24 -3.08 -23.19
C LYS A 204 17.91 -2.91 -21.82
N ALA A 205 18.48 -3.99 -21.28
CA ALA A 205 19.19 -3.98 -20.02
C ALA A 205 20.70 -4.16 -20.23
N TYR A 206 21.48 -3.26 -19.66
CA TYR A 206 22.93 -3.33 -19.62
C TYR A 206 23.36 -3.67 -18.18
N ILE A 207 23.83 -4.88 -17.96
CA ILE A 207 24.32 -5.31 -16.65
C ILE A 207 25.86 -5.40 -16.66
N PHE A 208 26.49 -4.86 -15.63
CA PHE A 208 27.93 -5.01 -15.49
C PHE A 208 28.29 -6.49 -15.21
N PRO A 209 29.37 -7.01 -15.81
CA PRO A 209 29.78 -8.42 -15.64
C PRO A 209 30.37 -8.70 -14.26
N SER A 210 30.69 -7.68 -13.49
CA SER A 210 31.22 -7.77 -12.13
C SER A 210 30.78 -6.55 -11.32
N LEU A 211 30.93 -6.64 -9.99
CA LEU A 211 30.56 -5.55 -9.07
C LEU A 211 31.18 -4.21 -9.47
N ARG A 212 30.39 -3.14 -9.35
CA ARG A 212 30.80 -1.77 -9.68
C ARG A 212 30.19 -0.76 -8.70
N PRO A 213 30.97 0.27 -8.33
CA PRO A 213 30.48 1.34 -7.48
C PRO A 213 29.52 2.25 -8.24
N THR A 214 28.64 2.95 -7.50
CA THR A 214 27.63 3.88 -8.04
C THR A 214 28.18 4.93 -9.04
N PRO A 215 29.38 5.52 -8.85
CA PRO A 215 29.94 6.45 -9.85
C PRO A 215 30.13 5.82 -11.24
N MET A 216 30.47 4.53 -11.30
CA MET A 216 30.60 3.81 -12.59
C MET A 216 29.24 3.67 -13.29
N LEU A 217 28.17 3.43 -12.53
CA LEU A 217 26.83 3.44 -13.11
C LEU A 217 26.46 4.83 -13.66
N SER A 218 26.71 5.88 -12.89
CA SER A 218 26.45 7.26 -13.34
C SER A 218 27.20 7.61 -14.62
N PHE A 219 28.44 7.16 -14.77
CA PHE A 219 29.20 7.30 -16.00
C PHE A 219 28.57 6.50 -17.16
N ALA A 220 28.24 5.23 -16.93
CA ALA A 220 27.66 4.34 -17.94
C ALA A 220 26.30 4.84 -18.46
N LEU A 221 25.48 5.46 -17.59
CA LEU A 221 24.22 6.06 -18.01
C LEU A 221 24.40 7.13 -19.09
N ARG A 222 25.38 7.97 -18.92
CA ARG A 222 25.70 9.07 -19.90
C ARG A 222 26.35 8.54 -21.17
N GLU A 223 27.28 7.62 -21.03
CA GLU A 223 28.01 7.04 -22.15
C GLU A 223 27.12 6.20 -23.05
N LEU A 224 26.23 5.40 -22.47
CA LEU A 224 25.29 4.54 -23.18
C LEU A 224 23.96 5.24 -23.54
N GLY A 225 23.74 6.46 -23.06
CA GLY A 225 22.51 7.20 -23.25
C GLY A 225 21.28 6.54 -22.65
N CYS A 226 21.46 5.80 -21.54
CA CYS A 226 20.36 5.08 -20.87
C CYS A 226 19.35 6.03 -20.25
N THR A 227 18.08 5.59 -20.23
CA THR A 227 16.97 6.31 -19.58
C THR A 227 17.06 6.28 -18.06
N ALA A 228 17.48 5.17 -17.50
CA ALA A 228 17.55 4.99 -16.06
C ALA A 228 18.72 4.07 -15.67
N GLY A 229 19.10 4.13 -14.39
CA GLY A 229 20.10 3.26 -13.81
C GLY A 229 19.62 2.68 -12.48
N VAL A 230 19.97 1.42 -12.24
CA VAL A 230 19.67 0.72 -11.01
C VAL A 230 20.97 0.25 -10.36
N VAL A 231 21.18 0.63 -9.11
CA VAL A 231 22.22 0.04 -8.26
C VAL A 231 21.55 -0.97 -7.34
N VAL A 232 21.96 -2.22 -7.45
CA VAL A 232 21.50 -3.27 -6.54
C VAL A 232 22.54 -3.42 -5.43
N THR A 233 22.10 -3.09 -4.23
CA THR A 233 22.91 -3.19 -3.02
C THR A 233 22.00 -3.77 -1.94
N ALA A 234 22.23 -5.01 -1.57
CA ALA A 234 21.48 -5.63 -0.49
C ALA A 234 21.93 -5.05 0.85
N SER A 235 21.01 -4.76 1.72
CA SER A 235 21.33 -4.24 3.08
C SER A 235 20.80 -5.17 4.14
#